data_b33914a385c82a30085bac7d1f262500
#
_entry.id   b33914a385c82a30085bac7d1f262500
#
_cell.length_a   1.000
_cell.length_b   1.000
_cell.length_c   1.000
_cell.angle_alpha   90.00
_cell.angle_beta   90.00
_cell.angle_gamma   90.00
#
_symmetry.space_group_name_H-M   'P 1'
#
loop_
_entity.id
_entity.type
_entity.pdbx_description
1 polymer ?
#
loop_
_entity_poly.entity_id
_entity_poly.type
_entity_poly.pdbx_seq_one_letter_code
_entity_poly.pdbx_strand_id
1 'polypeptide(L)'
;MRTLIFTGSLMATLAASAQSADFVDAIFEIDEAAMIRAVNAQGGNLTDMTFQLTAPGQAGAAFPSVASQVMYLQYTSVKSAAPDDQRTLSVDVVGGDFPAGVSLSLAANPAGTGSTGAGHEVVLSNTQQTGVLVSGIGSAYSGTSAGQGIPIVCLVNFTTENLDASTAGVVSLQYTLSNY
;
A
#
# COMPACT_ATOMS: atom_id res chain seq x y z
N MET A 1 -67.40 78.45 -13.39
CA MET A 1 -67.22 77.17 -12.71
C MET A 1 -65.87 76.58 -13.24
N ARG A 2 -64.82 76.70 -12.43
CA ARG A 2 -63.44 76.17 -12.82
C ARG A 2 -63.13 74.94 -11.93
N THR A 3 -63.10 73.86 -12.59
CA THR A 3 -62.72 72.56 -11.95
C THR A 3 -61.22 72.44 -11.86
N LEU A 4 -60.65 72.36 -10.66
CA LEU A 4 -59.22 72.10 -10.40
C LEU A 4 -59.02 70.59 -10.25
N ILE A 5 -58.17 70.00 -11.19
CA ILE A 5 -57.81 68.61 -11.10
C ILE A 5 -56.43 68.56 -10.38
N PHE A 6 -56.40 67.91 -9.20
CA PHE A 6 -55.22 67.68 -8.43
C PHE A 6 -54.66 66.30 -8.85
N THR A 7 -53.55 66.28 -9.60
CA THR A 7 -52.78 65.07 -9.89
C THR A 7 -51.76 64.83 -8.78
N GLY A 8 -52.08 63.89 -7.88
CA GLY A 8 -51.15 63.44 -6.84
C GLY A 8 -50.14 62.46 -7.44
N SER A 9 -48.88 62.86 -7.49
CA SER A 9 -47.79 61.99 -7.86
C SER A 9 -47.36 61.11 -6.65
N LEU A 10 -47.62 59.82 -6.76
CA LEU A 10 -47.16 58.82 -5.77
C LEU A 10 -45.72 58.45 -6.08
N MET A 11 -44.75 59.02 -5.36
CA MET A 11 -43.37 58.55 -5.36
C MET A 11 -43.24 57.26 -4.55
N ALA A 12 -43.09 56.13 -5.25
CA ALA A 12 -42.68 54.86 -4.63
C ALA A 12 -41.16 54.90 -4.40
N THR A 13 -40.72 55.02 -3.17
CA THR A 13 -39.34 54.82 -2.77
C THR A 13 -39.03 53.32 -2.77
N LEU A 14 -38.27 52.86 -3.78
CA LEU A 14 -37.65 51.55 -3.77
C LEU A 14 -36.53 51.59 -2.74
N ALA A 15 -36.76 50.97 -1.58
CA ALA A 15 -35.68 50.63 -0.63
C ALA A 15 -34.81 49.50 -1.24
N ALA A 16 -33.67 49.89 -1.81
CA ALA A 16 -32.65 48.91 -2.18
C ALA A 16 -32.05 48.37 -0.89
N SER A 17 -32.39 47.12 -0.54
CA SER A 17 -31.66 46.39 0.49
C SER A 17 -30.26 46.09 -0.05
N ALA A 18 -29.25 46.78 0.49
CA ALA A 18 -27.88 46.46 0.24
C ALA A 18 -27.59 45.09 0.90
N GLN A 19 -27.43 44.05 0.09
CA GLN A 19 -26.94 42.75 0.55
C GLN A 19 -25.42 42.88 0.72
N SER A 20 -24.93 42.79 1.94
CA SER A 20 -23.50 42.71 2.25
C SER A 20 -23.12 41.23 2.22
N ALA A 21 -22.24 40.84 1.33
CA ALA A 21 -21.60 39.52 1.32
C ALA A 21 -20.22 39.66 1.96
N ASP A 22 -19.95 38.82 2.95
CA ASP A 22 -18.64 38.68 3.56
C ASP A 22 -18.01 37.38 3.06
N PHE A 23 -16.73 37.44 2.71
CA PHE A 23 -15.98 36.31 2.17
C PHE A 23 -14.89 35.94 3.17
N VAL A 24 -14.83 34.63 3.47
CA VAL A 24 -13.77 34.05 4.27
C VAL A 24 -13.02 33.05 3.37
N ASP A 25 -11.73 33.25 3.18
CA ASP A 25 -10.85 32.32 2.49
C ASP A 25 -10.48 31.19 3.43
N ALA A 26 -10.76 29.93 3.03
CA ALA A 26 -10.24 28.74 3.68
C ALA A 26 -9.01 28.27 2.91
N ILE A 27 -7.85 28.30 3.57
CA ILE A 27 -6.58 27.84 3.02
C ILE A 27 -6.36 26.40 3.45
N PHE A 28 -6.13 25.48 2.49
CA PHE A 28 -5.83 24.08 2.74
C PHE A 28 -4.41 23.80 2.26
N GLU A 29 -3.61 23.20 3.14
CA GLU A 29 -2.30 22.65 2.83
C GLU A 29 -2.33 21.14 3.11
N ILE A 30 -1.88 20.32 2.17
CA ILE A 30 -1.85 18.86 2.28
C ILE A 30 -0.43 18.41 1.94
N ASP A 31 0.28 17.90 2.94
CA ASP A 31 1.63 17.37 2.78
C ASP A 31 1.61 16.01 2.07
N GLU A 32 2.62 15.80 1.23
CA GLU A 32 2.90 14.49 0.65
C GLU A 32 3.42 13.54 1.74
N ALA A 33 2.95 12.29 1.73
CA ALA A 33 3.38 11.28 2.68
C ALA A 33 3.61 9.92 2.00
N ALA A 34 4.69 9.24 2.39
CA ALA A 34 5.00 7.87 2.03
C ALA A 34 5.56 7.14 3.25
N MET A 35 4.76 6.30 3.86
CA MET A 35 5.15 5.51 5.04
C MET A 35 4.80 4.06 4.85
N ILE A 36 5.69 3.15 5.26
CA ILE A 36 5.47 1.72 5.21
C ILE A 36 6.04 1.02 6.44
N ARG A 37 5.39 -0.05 6.87
CA ARG A 37 5.80 -0.88 7.99
C ARG A 37 5.37 -2.33 7.78
N ALA A 38 6.26 -3.29 8.06
CA ALA A 38 5.94 -4.71 8.08
C ALA A 38 5.43 -5.11 9.47
N VAL A 39 4.30 -5.83 9.51
CA VAL A 39 3.70 -6.31 10.75
C VAL A 39 3.23 -7.76 10.61
N ASN A 40 3.14 -8.45 11.75
CA ASN A 40 2.52 -9.77 11.83
C ASN A 40 0.98 -9.65 11.90
N ALA A 41 0.28 -10.79 11.93
CA ALA A 41 -1.18 -10.83 12.00
C ALA A 41 -1.77 -10.16 13.27
N GLN A 42 -0.99 -10.03 14.33
CA GLN A 42 -1.38 -9.37 15.58
C GLN A 42 -1.07 -7.86 15.58
N GLY A 43 -0.49 -7.33 14.50
CA GLY A 43 -0.15 -5.90 14.35
C GLY A 43 1.18 -5.50 15.00
N GLY A 44 1.93 -6.47 15.55
CA GLY A 44 3.29 -6.24 16.04
C GLY A 44 4.30 -6.10 14.90
N ASN A 45 5.39 -5.37 15.13
CA ASN A 45 6.46 -5.28 14.13
C ASN A 45 6.98 -6.68 13.77
N LEU A 46 7.14 -6.93 12.49
CA LEU A 46 7.72 -8.16 11.98
C LEU A 46 9.22 -7.92 11.72
N THR A 47 10.06 -8.68 12.41
CA THR A 47 11.51 -8.62 12.26
C THR A 47 12.06 -9.81 11.48
N ASP A 48 11.39 -10.96 11.58
CA ASP A 48 11.81 -12.21 10.97
C ASP A 48 10.62 -13.14 10.66
N MET A 49 10.82 -13.98 9.65
CA MET A 49 9.94 -15.08 9.29
C MET A 49 10.81 -16.33 9.13
N THR A 50 10.43 -17.42 9.76
CA THR A 50 11.17 -18.66 9.68
C THR A 50 10.41 -19.69 8.86
N PHE A 51 11.06 -20.22 7.83
CA PHE A 51 10.57 -21.33 7.03
C PHE A 51 11.44 -22.55 7.26
N GLN A 52 10.82 -23.68 7.54
CA GLN A 52 11.53 -24.93 7.79
C GLN A 52 11.06 -26.00 6.80
N LEU A 53 12.00 -26.48 5.99
CA LEU A 53 11.81 -27.67 5.17
C LEU A 53 12.23 -28.89 5.99
N THR A 54 11.27 -29.76 6.28
CA THR A 54 11.50 -31.00 7.04
C THR A 54 11.78 -32.18 6.11
N ALA A 55 12.69 -33.05 6.49
CA ALA A 55 12.93 -34.29 5.75
C ALA A 55 11.67 -35.17 5.75
N PRO A 56 11.41 -35.94 4.69
CA PRO A 56 10.31 -36.88 4.65
C PRO A 56 10.51 -37.97 5.72
N GLY A 57 9.41 -38.36 6.37
CA GLY A 57 9.43 -39.36 7.45
C GLY A 57 9.66 -40.79 6.96
N GLN A 58 9.72 -41.03 5.65
CA GLN A 58 9.83 -42.37 5.07
C GLN A 58 10.75 -42.34 3.83
N ALA A 59 11.61 -43.31 3.69
CA ALA A 59 12.48 -43.43 2.54
C ALA A 59 11.66 -43.55 1.23
N GLY A 60 12.03 -42.79 0.20
CA GLY A 60 11.32 -42.74 -1.08
C GLY A 60 10.12 -41.80 -1.11
N ALA A 61 9.72 -41.19 0.02
CA ALA A 61 8.68 -40.17 0.03
C ALA A 61 9.23 -38.81 -0.48
N ALA A 62 8.34 -38.04 -1.10
CA ALA A 62 8.67 -36.67 -1.52
C ALA A 62 8.83 -35.74 -0.29
N PHE A 63 9.60 -34.70 -0.43
CA PHE A 63 9.66 -33.62 0.58
C PHE A 63 8.28 -32.97 0.71
N PRO A 64 7.83 -32.75 1.96
CA PRO A 64 6.57 -32.03 2.17
C PRO A 64 6.71 -30.56 1.75
N SER A 65 5.62 -29.97 1.28
CA SER A 65 5.59 -28.53 1.02
C SER A 65 5.77 -27.74 2.32
N VAL A 66 6.48 -26.63 2.24
CA VAL A 66 6.56 -25.67 3.35
C VAL A 66 5.24 -24.89 3.44
N ALA A 67 4.71 -24.77 4.67
CA ALA A 67 3.49 -23.97 4.87
C ALA A 67 3.71 -22.51 4.52
N SER A 68 2.77 -21.92 3.80
CA SER A 68 2.77 -20.49 3.52
C SER A 68 2.58 -19.70 4.81
N GLN A 69 3.21 -18.53 4.88
CA GLN A 69 3.01 -17.55 5.94
C GLN A 69 2.46 -16.26 5.39
N VAL A 70 1.76 -15.50 6.22
CA VAL A 70 1.20 -14.21 5.82
C VAL A 70 1.77 -13.12 6.72
N MET A 71 2.31 -12.09 6.09
CA MET A 71 2.66 -10.82 6.73
C MET A 71 1.78 -9.71 6.18
N TYR A 72 1.78 -8.56 6.85
CA TYR A 72 1.03 -7.40 6.41
C TYR A 72 1.97 -6.20 6.24
N LEU A 73 1.83 -5.48 5.14
CA LEU A 73 2.49 -4.20 4.93
C LEU A 73 1.48 -3.09 5.19
N GLN A 74 1.62 -2.43 6.34
CA GLN A 74 0.84 -1.24 6.65
C GLN A 74 1.49 -0.04 6.00
N TYR A 75 0.68 0.80 5.33
CA TYR A 75 1.19 1.96 4.62
C TYR A 75 0.22 3.14 4.66
N THR A 76 0.78 4.32 4.48
CA THR A 76 0.07 5.56 4.18
C THR A 76 0.74 6.21 2.99
N SER A 77 -0.04 6.56 2.00
CA SER A 77 0.38 7.25 0.78
C SER A 77 -0.50 8.47 0.58
N VAL A 78 0.08 9.65 0.53
CA VAL A 78 -0.53 10.86 -0.02
C VAL A 78 0.31 11.24 -1.22
N LYS A 79 -0.26 11.11 -2.41
CA LYS A 79 0.43 11.33 -3.67
C LYS A 79 0.62 12.81 -3.95
N SER A 80 1.65 13.19 -4.70
CA SER A 80 1.80 14.51 -5.29
C SER A 80 0.88 14.70 -6.51
N ALA A 81 0.91 15.87 -7.11
CA ALA A 81 0.26 16.12 -8.38
C ALA A 81 0.99 15.39 -9.52
N ALA A 82 0.28 15.13 -10.64
CA ALA A 82 0.89 14.58 -11.84
C ALA A 82 2.15 15.39 -12.28
N PRO A 83 3.21 14.73 -12.82
CA PRO A 83 3.24 13.34 -13.29
C PRO A 83 3.46 12.28 -12.21
N ASP A 84 3.93 12.62 -11.00
CA ASP A 84 4.30 11.68 -9.93
C ASP A 84 3.08 11.34 -9.06
N ASP A 85 1.95 11.08 -9.69
CA ASP A 85 0.67 10.90 -9.04
C ASP A 85 0.37 9.43 -8.63
N GLN A 86 1.35 8.54 -8.76
CA GLN A 86 1.26 7.15 -8.36
C GLN A 86 2.53 6.69 -7.66
N ARG A 87 2.38 5.69 -6.80
CA ARG A 87 3.48 5.03 -6.11
C ARG A 87 3.55 3.55 -6.43
N THR A 88 4.72 3.01 -6.26
CA THR A 88 5.01 1.59 -6.41
C THR A 88 5.57 1.05 -5.11
N LEU A 89 5.06 -0.10 -4.69
CA LEU A 89 5.62 -0.89 -3.60
C LEU A 89 6.52 -1.97 -4.19
N SER A 90 7.81 -1.87 -3.95
CA SER A 90 8.80 -2.86 -4.36
C SER A 90 9.34 -3.65 -3.18
N VAL A 91 9.96 -4.78 -3.49
CA VAL A 91 10.74 -5.60 -2.58
C VAL A 91 12.12 -5.87 -3.19
N ASP A 92 13.17 -5.74 -2.37
CA ASP A 92 14.55 -5.97 -2.76
C ASP A 92 15.23 -6.89 -1.74
N VAL A 93 16.06 -7.81 -2.24
CA VAL A 93 16.99 -8.57 -1.41
C VAL A 93 18.21 -7.69 -1.16
N VAL A 94 18.40 -7.27 0.09
CA VAL A 94 19.49 -6.35 0.48
C VAL A 94 20.60 -7.05 1.24
N GLY A 95 20.47 -8.33 1.52
CA GLY A 95 21.52 -9.11 2.18
C GLY A 95 21.20 -10.59 2.26
N GLY A 96 22.24 -11.40 2.35
CA GLY A 96 22.18 -12.85 2.38
C GLY A 96 21.90 -13.49 1.03
N ASP A 97 21.89 -14.82 1.04
CA ASP A 97 21.65 -15.64 -0.15
C ASP A 97 20.58 -16.70 0.14
N PHE A 98 19.76 -17.00 -0.85
CA PHE A 98 18.88 -18.15 -0.80
C PHE A 98 19.69 -19.44 -0.82
N PRO A 99 19.33 -20.46 -0.04
CA PRO A 99 19.91 -21.80 -0.20
C PRO A 99 19.74 -22.29 -1.65
N ALA A 100 20.66 -23.12 -2.10
CA ALA A 100 20.62 -23.67 -3.45
C ALA A 100 19.26 -24.36 -3.70
N GLY A 101 18.64 -24.09 -4.83
CA GLY A 101 17.35 -24.64 -5.21
C GLY A 101 16.14 -24.08 -4.46
N VAL A 102 16.31 -23.04 -3.61
CA VAL A 102 15.25 -22.38 -2.87
C VAL A 102 14.91 -21.02 -3.48
N SER A 103 13.62 -20.71 -3.53
CA SER A 103 13.11 -19.38 -3.89
C SER A 103 11.93 -19.01 -2.99
N LEU A 104 11.63 -17.73 -2.90
CA LEU A 104 10.54 -17.16 -2.10
C LEU A 104 9.55 -16.45 -3.02
N SER A 105 8.32 -16.96 -3.11
CA SER A 105 7.21 -16.25 -3.74
C SER A 105 6.53 -15.33 -2.72
N LEU A 106 6.28 -14.09 -3.14
CA LEU A 106 5.56 -13.07 -2.40
C LEU A 106 4.38 -12.61 -3.25
N ALA A 107 3.16 -12.92 -2.81
CA ALA A 107 1.95 -12.52 -3.51
C ALA A 107 1.23 -11.42 -2.72
N ALA A 108 1.11 -10.23 -3.30
CA ALA A 108 0.45 -9.08 -2.69
C ALA A 108 -1.03 -9.02 -3.08
N ASN A 109 -1.90 -8.78 -2.09
CA ASN A 109 -3.32 -8.52 -2.30
C ASN A 109 -3.69 -7.15 -1.72
N PRO A 110 -3.65 -6.07 -2.52
CA PRO A 110 -3.86 -4.71 -2.02
C PRO A 110 -5.17 -4.55 -1.28
N ALA A 111 -5.10 -3.96 -0.10
CA ALA A 111 -6.23 -3.70 0.77
C ALA A 111 -6.05 -2.34 1.47
N GLY A 112 -7.18 -1.69 1.81
CA GLY A 112 -7.19 -0.40 2.48
C GLY A 112 -8.28 0.52 1.96
N THR A 113 -8.14 1.80 2.25
CA THR A 113 -9.05 2.87 1.82
C THR A 113 -8.32 3.79 0.85
N GLY A 114 -9.00 4.17 -0.23
CA GLY A 114 -8.44 5.03 -1.29
C GLY A 114 -7.98 4.22 -2.51
N SER A 115 -7.04 4.77 -3.27
CA SER A 115 -6.49 4.10 -4.47
C SER A 115 -5.34 3.16 -4.08
N THR A 116 -5.65 1.91 -3.82
CA THR A 116 -4.73 0.91 -3.24
C THR A 116 -3.81 0.22 -4.28
N GLY A 117 -4.03 0.46 -5.57
CA GLY A 117 -3.21 -0.11 -6.65
C GLY A 117 -3.57 -1.55 -7.01
N ALA A 118 -2.71 -2.16 -7.82
CA ALA A 118 -2.81 -3.54 -8.28
C ALA A 118 -1.69 -4.40 -7.70
N GLY A 119 -2.04 -5.55 -7.13
CA GLY A 119 -1.10 -6.50 -6.55
C GLY A 119 -0.48 -7.43 -7.59
N HIS A 120 0.76 -7.83 -7.33
CA HIS A 120 1.53 -8.75 -8.16
C HIS A 120 2.14 -9.85 -7.30
N GLU A 121 2.51 -10.94 -7.96
CA GLU A 121 3.36 -11.98 -7.40
C GLU A 121 4.80 -11.75 -7.85
N VAL A 122 5.73 -11.85 -6.91
CA VAL A 122 7.17 -11.73 -7.12
C VAL A 122 7.82 -13.01 -6.62
N VAL A 123 8.69 -13.61 -7.44
CA VAL A 123 9.51 -14.76 -7.04
C VAL A 123 10.95 -14.29 -6.88
N LEU A 124 11.43 -14.29 -5.64
CA LEU A 124 12.81 -13.92 -5.30
C LEU A 124 13.71 -15.16 -5.23
N SER A 125 14.92 -15.01 -5.73
CA SER A 125 15.96 -16.04 -5.73
C SER A 125 17.33 -15.39 -5.84
N ASN A 126 18.41 -16.16 -5.84
CA ASN A 126 19.75 -15.62 -6.07
C ASN A 126 19.93 -14.95 -7.45
N THR A 127 19.06 -15.25 -8.41
CA THR A 127 19.09 -14.64 -9.76
C THR A 127 18.05 -13.55 -9.97
N GLN A 128 17.04 -13.47 -9.13
CA GLN A 128 15.98 -12.46 -9.14
C GLN A 128 15.86 -11.85 -7.76
N GLN A 129 16.47 -10.70 -7.54
CA GLN A 129 16.60 -10.08 -6.22
C GLN A 129 15.69 -8.89 -5.98
N THR A 130 14.89 -8.50 -6.97
CA THR A 130 13.98 -7.36 -6.87
C THR A 130 12.67 -7.65 -7.58
N GLY A 131 11.61 -6.97 -7.15
CA GLY A 131 10.31 -7.04 -7.83
C GLY A 131 9.29 -6.04 -7.32
N VAL A 132 8.27 -5.80 -8.13
CA VAL A 132 7.15 -4.91 -7.80
C VAL A 132 6.02 -5.75 -7.20
N LEU A 133 5.65 -5.45 -5.96
CA LEU A 133 4.55 -6.10 -5.25
C LEU A 133 3.20 -5.42 -5.50
N VAL A 134 3.19 -4.08 -5.57
CA VAL A 134 1.98 -3.32 -5.89
C VAL A 134 2.34 -2.13 -6.76
N SER A 135 1.59 -1.92 -7.82
CA SER A 135 1.73 -0.77 -8.71
C SER A 135 0.48 0.11 -8.69
N GLY A 136 0.63 1.40 -9.03
CA GLY A 136 -0.49 2.32 -9.18
C GLY A 136 -1.16 2.72 -7.86
N ILE A 137 -0.40 2.81 -6.76
CA ILE A 137 -0.91 3.29 -5.48
C ILE A 137 -1.07 4.81 -5.55
N GLY A 138 -2.29 5.29 -5.38
CA GLY A 138 -2.59 6.72 -5.24
C GLY A 138 -2.59 7.17 -3.78
N SER A 139 -3.45 8.15 -3.46
CA SER A 139 -3.69 8.49 -2.05
C SER A 139 -4.52 7.39 -1.40
N ALA A 140 -3.94 6.73 -0.40
CA ALA A 140 -4.52 5.57 0.26
C ALA A 140 -3.87 5.32 1.63
N TYR A 141 -4.57 4.58 2.47
CA TYR A 141 -4.02 4.06 3.73
C TYR A 141 -4.60 2.68 4.04
N SER A 142 -3.81 1.84 4.66
CA SER A 142 -4.18 0.45 4.94
C SER A 142 -4.78 0.22 6.33
N GLY A 143 -4.74 1.22 7.22
CA GLY A 143 -5.07 1.07 8.65
C GLY A 143 -3.86 0.62 9.48
N THR A 144 -4.03 0.63 10.82
CA THR A 144 -2.95 0.36 11.79
C THR A 144 -3.26 -0.77 12.76
N SER A 145 -4.46 -1.36 12.71
CA SER A 145 -4.87 -2.44 13.59
C SER A 145 -4.31 -3.80 13.17
N ALA A 146 -4.43 -4.79 14.03
CA ALA A 146 -4.11 -6.18 13.74
C ALA A 146 -4.84 -6.68 12.49
N GLY A 147 -4.16 -7.39 11.61
CA GLY A 147 -4.70 -7.90 10.34
C GLY A 147 -5.01 -6.83 9.29
N GLN A 148 -4.70 -5.56 9.54
CA GLN A 148 -4.77 -4.49 8.56
C GLN A 148 -3.43 -4.27 7.87
N GLY A 149 -3.46 -3.88 6.61
CA GLY A 149 -2.30 -3.79 5.74
C GLY A 149 -2.55 -4.53 4.43
N ILE A 150 -1.61 -4.45 3.52
CA ILE A 150 -1.57 -5.32 2.34
C ILE A 150 -1.14 -6.70 2.82
N PRO A 151 -1.98 -7.74 2.78
CA PRO A 151 -1.54 -9.09 3.07
C PRO A 151 -0.57 -9.55 1.97
N ILE A 152 0.60 -9.98 2.38
CA ILE A 152 1.61 -10.62 1.55
C ILE A 152 1.67 -12.09 1.92
N VAL A 153 1.28 -12.95 1.00
CA VAL A 153 1.41 -14.40 1.16
C VAL A 153 2.83 -14.79 0.75
N CYS A 154 3.57 -15.33 1.70
CA CYS A 154 4.95 -15.77 1.53
C CYS A 154 4.97 -17.29 1.38
N LEU A 155 5.48 -17.81 0.27
CA LEU A 155 5.59 -19.24 -0.01
C LEU A 155 7.02 -19.58 -0.43
N VAL A 156 7.61 -20.55 0.25
CA VAL A 156 8.92 -21.09 -0.14
C VAL A 156 8.71 -22.20 -1.17
N ASN A 157 9.35 -22.03 -2.32
CA ASN A 157 9.46 -23.05 -3.35
C ASN A 157 10.87 -23.64 -3.35
N PHE A 158 10.99 -24.91 -3.68
CA PHE A 158 12.29 -25.58 -3.76
C PHE A 158 12.33 -26.59 -4.90
N THR A 159 13.55 -26.81 -5.42
CA THR A 159 13.83 -27.82 -6.42
C THR A 159 14.66 -28.91 -5.77
N THR A 160 14.12 -30.11 -5.61
CA THR A 160 14.69 -31.21 -4.83
C THR A 160 16.13 -31.58 -5.28
N GLU A 161 16.41 -31.49 -6.58
CA GLU A 161 17.70 -31.83 -7.17
C GLU A 161 18.87 -30.94 -6.68
N ASN A 162 18.54 -29.73 -6.21
CA ASN A 162 19.50 -28.71 -5.80
C ASN A 162 19.51 -28.45 -4.28
N LEU A 163 18.73 -29.21 -3.51
CA LEU A 163 18.69 -29.04 -2.06
C LEU A 163 19.97 -29.55 -1.40
N ASP A 164 20.56 -28.72 -0.56
CA ASP A 164 21.66 -29.07 0.32
C ASP A 164 21.22 -28.92 1.78
N ALA A 165 21.24 -30.03 2.52
CA ALA A 165 20.82 -30.08 3.91
C ALA A 165 21.74 -29.31 4.89
N SER A 166 22.93 -28.91 4.43
CA SER A 166 23.91 -28.18 5.26
C SER A 166 23.67 -26.67 5.30
N THR A 167 22.79 -26.13 4.47
CA THR A 167 22.63 -24.69 4.30
C THR A 167 21.37 -24.15 5.01
N ALA A 168 21.59 -23.44 6.13
CA ALA A 168 20.62 -22.48 6.64
C ALA A 168 20.91 -21.13 5.98
N GLY A 169 19.99 -20.62 5.17
CA GLY A 169 20.10 -19.30 4.55
C GLY A 169 19.34 -18.27 5.37
N VAL A 170 19.89 -17.08 5.50
CA VAL A 170 19.20 -15.89 5.99
C VAL A 170 19.18 -14.87 4.86
N VAL A 171 17.99 -14.40 4.50
CA VAL A 171 17.81 -13.39 3.44
C VAL A 171 17.15 -12.18 4.08
N SER A 172 17.73 -11.01 3.85
CA SER A 172 17.17 -9.72 4.31
C SER A 172 16.40 -9.07 3.17
N LEU A 173 15.14 -8.75 3.43
CA LEU A 173 14.24 -8.11 2.48
C LEU A 173 13.98 -6.65 2.89
N GLN A 174 14.08 -5.75 1.93
CA GLN A 174 13.68 -4.35 2.08
C GLN A 174 12.43 -4.09 1.26
N TYR A 175 11.44 -3.45 1.88
CA TYR A 175 10.23 -2.98 1.20
C TYR A 175 10.30 -1.47 1.04
N THR A 176 10.04 -0.98 -0.16
CA THR A 176 10.13 0.44 -0.50
C THR A 176 8.84 0.92 -1.15
N LEU A 177 8.29 2.02 -0.62
CA LEU A 177 7.18 2.74 -1.23
C LEU A 177 7.75 4.01 -1.88
N SER A 178 7.83 4.02 -3.20
CA SER A 178 8.45 5.10 -3.98
C SER A 178 7.49 5.68 -5.01
N ASN A 179 7.75 6.90 -5.46
CA ASN A 179 7.11 7.47 -6.64
C ASN A 179 7.48 6.66 -7.89
N TYR A 180 6.55 6.61 -8.83
CA TYR A 180 6.72 5.91 -10.11
C TYR A 180 7.50 6.78 -11.09
#